data_095f14ad5cda447c33a694540e99a732
#
_entry.id   095f14ad5cda447c33a694540e99a732
#
_cell.length_a   1.000
_cell.length_b   1.000
_cell.length_c   1.000
_cell.angle_alpha   90.00
_cell.angle_beta   90.00
_cell.angle_gamma   90.00
#
_symmetry.space_group_name_H-M   'P 1'
#
loop_
_entity.id
_entity.type
_entity.pdbx_description
1 polymer ?
#
loop_
_entity_poly.entity_id
_entity_poly.type
_entity_poly.pdbx_seq_one_letter_code
_entity_poly.pdbx_strand_id
1 'polypeptide(L)'
;MAETKRLVWDQTGERVYETGTEKGVLYPCTDGAYPKGAAWNGLTGVSQNPSGAEATPLYASNKKYLNLISDEEFAATITAYTYPDEWEECDGSVQLAQGVMVGQQPRKTFGLSYVTLKGNDTEGTSYGYIIHLVYGATASPSSKDYKTTNNDPEAIELSWEAKCVPVEVEGMKKPTAHITIDSTKCKPEELKKLEDALYGTESTEPHLPLPAELKTIFTSVAV
;
A
#
# COMPACT_ATOMS: atom_id res chain seq x y z
N MET A 1 39.88 -15.22 -9.68
CA MET A 1 40.12 -13.76 -9.84
C MET A 1 39.84 -13.13 -8.48
N ALA A 2 40.73 -12.28 -7.97
CA ALA A 2 40.49 -11.61 -6.68
C ALA A 2 39.33 -10.66 -6.83
N GLU A 3 38.33 -10.79 -5.95
CA GLU A 3 37.19 -9.93 -5.88
C GLU A 3 37.65 -8.51 -5.54
N THR A 4 37.45 -7.55 -6.42
CA THR A 4 37.83 -6.16 -6.14
C THR A 4 36.89 -5.58 -5.08
N LYS A 5 37.46 -5.09 -3.98
CA LYS A 5 36.71 -4.39 -2.90
C LYS A 5 36.33 -2.93 -3.25
N ARG A 6 36.65 -2.50 -4.47
CA ARG A 6 36.38 -1.16 -4.94
C ARG A 6 34.90 -1.08 -5.39
N LEU A 7 34.20 -0.07 -4.93
CA LEU A 7 32.83 0.22 -5.37
C LEU A 7 32.84 0.59 -6.88
N VAL A 8 31.86 0.09 -7.59
CA VAL A 8 31.59 0.40 -9.00
C VAL A 8 30.12 0.81 -9.08
N TRP A 9 29.83 1.85 -9.84
CA TRP A 9 28.49 2.41 -9.98
C TRP A 9 27.96 2.21 -11.40
N ASP A 10 26.65 2.20 -11.54
CA ASP A 10 25.92 2.26 -12.81
C ASP A 10 26.31 1.16 -13.80
N GLN A 11 26.60 -0.05 -13.30
CA GLN A 11 26.87 -1.19 -14.17
C GLN A 11 25.61 -1.55 -14.97
N THR A 12 25.84 -2.09 -16.17
CA THR A 12 24.77 -2.62 -17.02
C THR A 12 24.02 -3.75 -16.29
N GLY A 13 22.69 -3.66 -16.22
CA GLY A 13 21.82 -4.57 -15.47
C GLY A 13 21.54 -4.13 -14.03
N GLU A 14 22.31 -3.20 -13.47
CA GLU A 14 22.15 -2.70 -12.10
C GLU A 14 21.41 -1.35 -12.00
N ARG A 15 21.07 -0.74 -13.14
CA ARG A 15 20.31 0.53 -13.21
C ARG A 15 18.83 0.26 -13.06
N VAL A 16 18.36 0.23 -11.82
CA VAL A 16 16.99 -0.14 -11.47
C VAL A 16 16.14 1.10 -11.27
N TYR A 17 14.88 1.04 -11.68
CA TYR A 17 13.87 2.09 -11.49
C TYR A 17 12.52 1.47 -11.16
N GLU A 18 11.63 2.25 -10.55
CA GLU A 18 10.24 1.88 -10.32
C GLU A 18 9.32 2.75 -11.19
N THR A 19 8.23 2.18 -11.67
CA THR A 19 7.23 2.88 -12.48
C THR A 19 5.88 2.17 -12.41
N GLY A 20 4.83 2.91 -12.79
CA GLY A 20 3.48 2.37 -12.89
C GLY A 20 2.87 1.96 -11.57
N THR A 21 1.56 1.85 -11.55
CA THR A 21 0.77 1.31 -10.44
C THR A 21 -0.31 0.43 -11.04
N GLU A 22 -0.43 -0.79 -10.57
CA GLU A 22 -1.39 -1.77 -11.08
C GLU A 22 -1.90 -2.70 -9.97
N LYS A 23 -2.87 -3.54 -10.32
CA LYS A 23 -3.41 -4.60 -9.45
C LYS A 23 -3.84 -4.09 -8.06
N GLY A 24 -4.48 -2.92 -8.01
CA GLY A 24 -5.08 -2.42 -6.77
C GLY A 24 -6.17 -3.35 -6.26
N VAL A 25 -6.15 -3.66 -4.96
CA VAL A 25 -7.21 -4.42 -4.30
C VAL A 25 -7.55 -3.76 -2.98
N LEU A 26 -8.83 -3.49 -2.79
CA LEU A 26 -9.42 -3.01 -1.54
C LEU A 26 -9.80 -4.20 -0.65
N TYR A 27 -9.50 -4.10 0.64
CA TYR A 27 -9.88 -5.10 1.65
C TYR A 27 -10.58 -4.43 2.81
N PRO A 28 -11.93 -4.38 2.84
CA PRO A 28 -12.66 -3.84 3.99
C PRO A 28 -12.34 -4.63 5.26
N CYS A 29 -12.04 -3.91 6.35
CA CYS A 29 -11.70 -4.51 7.63
C CYS A 29 -12.94 -5.04 8.33
N THR A 30 -12.87 -6.24 8.88
CA THR A 30 -13.90 -6.83 9.73
C THR A 30 -13.22 -7.48 10.94
N ASP A 31 -13.53 -7.00 12.13
CA ASP A 31 -12.97 -7.48 13.40
C ASP A 31 -11.43 -7.57 13.42
N GLY A 32 -10.75 -6.59 12.81
CA GLY A 32 -9.29 -6.52 12.75
C GLY A 32 -8.64 -7.40 11.67
N ALA A 33 -9.43 -8.12 10.88
CA ALA A 33 -8.98 -8.93 9.75
C ALA A 33 -9.50 -8.35 8.41
N TYR A 34 -8.98 -8.84 7.30
CA TYR A 34 -9.32 -8.41 5.95
C TYR A 34 -9.76 -9.60 5.10
N PRO A 35 -10.92 -10.20 5.39
CA PRO A 35 -11.29 -11.52 4.89
C PRO A 35 -11.73 -11.56 3.43
N LYS A 36 -11.98 -10.41 2.82
CA LYS A 36 -12.46 -10.31 1.44
C LYS A 36 -11.81 -9.14 0.73
N GLY A 37 -11.33 -9.39 -0.51
CA GLY A 37 -10.78 -8.37 -1.40
C GLY A 37 -11.73 -8.02 -2.54
N ALA A 38 -11.70 -6.76 -2.96
CA ALA A 38 -12.39 -6.26 -4.14
C ALA A 38 -11.37 -5.59 -5.07
N ALA A 39 -11.36 -5.98 -6.34
CA ALA A 39 -10.44 -5.42 -7.32
C ALA A 39 -10.74 -3.92 -7.54
N TRP A 40 -9.72 -3.07 -7.42
CA TRP A 40 -9.85 -1.64 -7.66
C TRP A 40 -9.53 -1.32 -9.12
N ASN A 41 -10.56 -1.33 -9.95
CA ASN A 41 -10.43 -0.92 -11.34
C ASN A 41 -10.26 0.60 -11.45
N GLY A 42 -9.49 1.06 -12.43
CA GLY A 42 -9.30 2.49 -12.69
C GLY A 42 -8.39 3.19 -11.67
N LEU A 43 -7.63 2.47 -10.86
CA LEU A 43 -6.59 3.03 -10.01
C LEU A 43 -5.54 3.74 -10.87
N THR A 44 -5.30 5.04 -10.62
CA THR A 44 -4.30 5.84 -11.36
C THR A 44 -3.02 6.03 -10.56
N GLY A 45 -3.09 6.01 -9.23
CA GLY A 45 -1.91 6.15 -8.40
C GLY A 45 -2.17 5.98 -6.91
N VAL A 46 -1.08 5.68 -6.19
CA VAL A 46 -1.02 5.70 -4.73
C VAL A 46 0.22 6.47 -4.32
N SER A 47 0.04 7.61 -3.67
CA SER A 47 1.13 8.43 -3.13
C SER A 47 1.27 8.15 -1.63
N GLN A 48 2.48 7.79 -1.20
CA GLN A 48 2.79 7.57 0.21
C GLN A 48 3.21 8.89 0.85
N ASN A 49 2.58 9.26 1.96
CA ASN A 49 2.78 10.53 2.65
C ASN A 49 3.12 10.29 4.13
N PRO A 50 4.29 9.70 4.45
CA PRO A 50 4.70 9.51 5.83
C PRO A 50 4.92 10.85 6.52
N SER A 51 4.60 10.92 7.81
CA SER A 51 4.81 12.09 8.66
C SER A 51 5.34 11.69 10.04
N GLY A 52 5.79 12.64 10.84
CA GLY A 52 6.41 12.34 12.12
C GLY A 52 7.91 11.99 11.98
N ALA A 53 8.43 11.26 12.94
CA ALA A 53 9.86 10.89 13.07
C ALA A 53 10.83 12.10 13.06
N GLU A 54 10.33 13.31 13.31
CA GLU A 54 11.14 14.51 13.37
C GLU A 54 11.87 14.64 14.72
N ALA A 55 13.14 15.03 14.63
CA ALA A 55 13.99 15.19 15.79
C ALA A 55 13.79 16.57 16.43
N THR A 56 13.15 16.63 17.59
CA THR A 56 13.02 17.85 18.40
C THR A 56 14.18 17.95 19.38
N PRO A 57 15.09 18.93 19.26
CA PRO A 57 16.23 19.08 20.14
C PRO A 57 15.81 19.62 21.51
N LEU A 58 16.26 18.98 22.58
CA LEU A 58 16.19 19.51 23.93
C LEU A 58 17.54 20.12 24.35
N TYR A 59 17.49 21.24 25.05
CA TYR A 59 18.65 21.96 25.54
C TYR A 59 18.69 21.98 27.06
N ALA A 60 19.87 21.75 27.64
CA ALA A 60 20.15 21.92 29.06
C ALA A 60 21.56 22.49 29.23
N SER A 61 21.77 23.35 30.24
CA SER A 61 23.04 24.00 30.50
C SER A 61 23.66 24.68 29.27
N ASN A 62 22.82 25.33 28.46
CA ASN A 62 23.19 26.02 27.21
C ASN A 62 23.81 25.12 26.12
N LYS A 63 23.58 23.81 26.20
CA LYS A 63 24.03 22.82 25.21
C LYS A 63 22.87 21.94 24.78
N LYS A 64 22.95 21.42 23.54
CA LYS A 64 22.03 20.42 23.07
C LYS A 64 22.18 19.15 23.92
N TYR A 65 21.13 18.80 24.67
CA TYR A 65 21.15 17.69 25.61
C TYR A 65 20.82 16.37 24.91
N LEU A 66 19.72 16.32 24.13
CA LEU A 66 19.34 15.18 23.31
C LEU A 66 18.32 15.61 22.23
N ASN A 67 18.01 14.70 21.31
CA ASN A 67 16.87 14.81 20.41
C ASN A 67 15.77 13.84 20.88
N LEU A 68 14.53 14.34 20.97
CA LEU A 68 13.35 13.50 21.01
C LEU A 68 12.89 13.26 19.58
N ILE A 69 12.56 12.01 19.24
CA ILE A 69 12.04 11.63 17.95
C ILE A 69 10.63 11.09 18.18
N SER A 70 9.62 11.67 17.51
CA SER A 70 8.25 11.17 17.53
C SER A 70 8.13 9.87 16.73
N ASP A 71 7.05 9.14 16.91
CA ASP A 71 6.75 8.01 16.05
C ASP A 71 6.38 8.49 14.64
N GLU A 72 6.68 7.66 13.65
CA GLU A 72 6.28 7.87 12.27
C GLU A 72 4.82 7.45 12.10
N GLU A 73 4.05 8.28 11.41
CA GLU A 73 2.69 7.99 10.99
C GLU A 73 2.68 7.79 9.48
N PHE A 74 2.04 6.72 9.02
CA PHE A 74 1.88 6.44 7.60
C PHE A 74 0.50 6.93 7.13
N ALA A 75 0.51 7.67 6.02
CA ALA A 75 -0.68 8.07 5.29
C ALA A 75 -0.45 7.82 3.79
N ALA A 76 -1.52 7.68 3.04
CA ALA A 76 -1.48 7.52 1.60
C ALA A 76 -2.58 8.33 0.93
N THR A 77 -2.33 8.83 -0.28
CA THR A 77 -3.34 9.40 -1.16
C THR A 77 -3.59 8.43 -2.30
N ILE A 78 -4.83 8.01 -2.46
CA ILE A 78 -5.28 7.09 -3.51
C ILE A 78 -5.96 7.91 -4.59
N THR A 79 -5.56 7.76 -5.85
CA THR A 79 -6.20 8.40 -6.99
C THR A 79 -6.74 7.37 -7.96
N ALA A 80 -7.95 7.60 -8.50
CA ALA A 80 -8.59 6.65 -9.40
C ALA A 80 -9.70 7.32 -10.22
N TYR A 81 -10.03 6.73 -11.38
CA TYR A 81 -11.19 7.12 -12.18
C TYR A 81 -12.50 6.50 -11.67
N THR A 82 -12.43 5.38 -10.95
CA THR A 82 -13.57 4.69 -10.37
C THR A 82 -13.18 3.92 -9.12
N TYR A 83 -14.14 3.33 -8.44
CA TYR A 83 -13.92 2.53 -7.23
C TYR A 83 -14.90 1.34 -7.19
N PRO A 84 -14.56 0.26 -6.46
CA PRO A 84 -15.47 -0.86 -6.24
C PRO A 84 -16.61 -0.48 -5.27
N ASP A 85 -17.74 -1.19 -5.35
CA ASP A 85 -18.92 -0.91 -4.50
C ASP A 85 -18.58 -1.00 -2.99
N GLU A 86 -17.66 -1.89 -2.62
CA GLU A 86 -17.18 -2.06 -1.24
C GLU A 86 -16.46 -0.80 -0.69
N TRP A 87 -16.04 0.11 -1.57
CA TRP A 87 -15.43 1.38 -1.17
C TRP A 87 -16.42 2.34 -0.50
N GLU A 88 -17.69 2.25 -0.83
CA GLU A 88 -18.70 3.16 -0.31
C GLU A 88 -18.77 3.18 1.22
N GLU A 89 -18.68 2.00 1.86
CA GLU A 89 -18.61 1.90 3.32
C GLU A 89 -17.32 2.54 3.87
N CYS A 90 -16.23 2.47 3.14
CA CYS A 90 -14.95 3.05 3.54
C CYS A 90 -14.92 4.57 3.33
N ASP A 91 -15.63 5.10 2.33
CA ASP A 91 -15.79 6.53 2.06
C ASP A 91 -16.90 7.19 2.92
N GLY A 92 -17.57 6.41 3.77
CA GLY A 92 -18.63 6.92 4.67
C GLY A 92 -19.96 7.11 3.98
N SER A 93 -20.30 6.23 3.05
CA SER A 93 -21.60 6.12 2.40
C SER A 93 -22.25 4.79 2.75
N VAL A 94 -23.58 4.79 2.93
CA VAL A 94 -24.38 3.59 3.21
C VAL A 94 -25.58 3.55 2.27
N GLN A 95 -25.85 2.38 1.75
CA GLN A 95 -26.99 2.17 0.87
C GLN A 95 -28.31 2.18 1.66
N LEU A 96 -29.18 3.15 1.36
CA LEU A 96 -30.54 3.26 1.91
C LEU A 96 -31.52 2.36 1.14
N ALA A 97 -31.39 2.32 -0.18
CA ALA A 97 -32.17 1.50 -1.09
C ALA A 97 -31.31 1.23 -2.34
N GLN A 98 -31.74 0.32 -3.21
CA GLN A 98 -31.00 0.02 -4.43
C GLN A 98 -30.76 1.29 -5.28
N GLY A 99 -29.48 1.66 -5.45
CA GLY A 99 -29.06 2.85 -6.17
C GLY A 99 -29.23 4.18 -5.40
N VAL A 100 -29.57 4.13 -4.10
CA VAL A 100 -29.71 5.33 -3.24
C VAL A 100 -28.68 5.26 -2.11
N MET A 101 -27.68 6.14 -2.17
CA MET A 101 -26.60 6.22 -1.19
C MET A 101 -26.77 7.42 -0.27
N VAL A 102 -26.50 7.24 1.01
CA VAL A 102 -26.51 8.28 2.05
C VAL A 102 -25.08 8.48 2.55
N GLY A 103 -24.55 9.67 2.36
CA GLY A 103 -23.22 10.07 2.83
C GLY A 103 -23.18 10.44 4.30
N GLN A 104 -22.00 10.84 4.80
CA GLN A 104 -21.75 11.29 6.18
C GLN A 104 -22.00 10.21 7.24
N GLN A 105 -21.81 8.95 6.86
CA GLN A 105 -21.92 7.79 7.74
C GLN A 105 -20.56 7.43 8.34
N PRO A 106 -20.51 6.62 9.40
CA PRO A 106 -19.26 6.10 9.95
C PRO A 106 -18.43 5.39 8.85
N ARG A 107 -17.14 5.68 8.81
CA ARG A 107 -16.22 5.11 7.83
C ARG A 107 -15.68 3.78 8.33
N LYS A 108 -15.64 2.80 7.45
CA LYS A 108 -15.04 1.50 7.71
C LYS A 108 -13.55 1.57 7.44
N THR A 109 -12.75 1.01 8.33
CA THR A 109 -11.31 0.81 8.11
C THR A 109 -11.09 -0.21 7.01
N PHE A 110 -10.02 -0.06 6.25
CA PHE A 110 -9.68 -0.96 5.16
C PHE A 110 -8.18 -1.23 5.08
N GLY A 111 -7.81 -2.24 4.34
CA GLY A 111 -6.48 -2.49 3.82
C GLY A 111 -6.45 -2.27 2.31
N LEU A 112 -5.27 -2.04 1.78
CA LEU A 112 -5.04 -1.87 0.35
C LEU A 112 -3.81 -2.67 -0.07
N SER A 113 -3.87 -3.38 -1.19
CA SER A 113 -2.68 -3.82 -1.87
C SER A 113 -2.60 -3.20 -3.26
N TYR A 114 -1.39 -2.94 -3.72
CA TYR A 114 -1.12 -2.50 -5.09
C TYR A 114 0.30 -2.92 -5.49
N VAL A 115 0.58 -2.88 -6.78
CA VAL A 115 1.85 -3.29 -7.35
C VAL A 115 2.47 -2.13 -8.08
N THR A 116 3.79 -1.92 -7.89
CA THR A 116 4.61 -1.07 -8.75
C THR A 116 5.56 -1.94 -9.57
N LEU A 117 5.75 -1.58 -10.84
CA LEU A 117 6.68 -2.29 -11.73
C LEU A 117 8.11 -1.87 -11.43
N LYS A 118 9.00 -2.85 -11.37
CA LYS A 118 10.43 -2.64 -11.18
C LYS A 118 11.16 -2.98 -12.47
N GLY A 119 11.81 -1.99 -13.05
CA GLY A 119 12.54 -2.16 -14.30
C GLY A 119 14.05 -2.01 -14.14
N ASN A 120 14.79 -2.48 -15.13
CA ASN A 120 16.21 -2.19 -15.28
C ASN A 120 16.54 -1.83 -16.73
N ASP A 121 17.80 -1.47 -16.98
CA ASP A 121 18.28 -1.06 -18.30
C ASP A 121 18.47 -2.20 -19.31
N THR A 122 18.31 -3.46 -18.91
CA THR A 122 18.44 -4.64 -19.79
C THR A 122 17.11 -5.33 -20.08
N GLU A 123 16.22 -5.45 -19.09
CA GLU A 123 14.97 -6.20 -19.18
C GLU A 123 13.75 -5.26 -19.22
N GLY A 124 13.97 -3.94 -19.05
CA GLY A 124 12.86 -2.98 -18.96
C GLY A 124 11.94 -3.31 -17.78
N THR A 125 10.64 -3.11 -17.94
CA THR A 125 9.63 -3.37 -16.91
C THR A 125 9.35 -4.85 -16.64
N SER A 126 9.98 -5.76 -17.38
CA SER A 126 9.88 -7.20 -17.14
C SER A 126 10.85 -7.71 -16.07
N TYR A 127 11.71 -6.85 -15.52
CA TYR A 127 12.68 -7.22 -14.49
C TYR A 127 12.06 -7.71 -13.20
N GLY A 128 10.97 -7.08 -12.76
CA GLY A 128 10.26 -7.47 -11.54
C GLY A 128 9.17 -6.49 -11.13
N TYR A 129 8.67 -6.64 -9.92
CA TYR A 129 7.64 -5.78 -9.34
C TYR A 129 7.77 -5.74 -7.81
N ILE A 130 7.14 -4.75 -7.22
CA ILE A 130 7.03 -4.61 -5.77
C ILE A 130 5.55 -4.64 -5.40
N ILE A 131 5.18 -5.52 -4.49
CA ILE A 131 3.85 -5.57 -3.89
C ILE A 131 3.89 -4.68 -2.64
N HIS A 132 2.94 -3.78 -2.55
CA HIS A 132 2.72 -2.91 -1.40
C HIS A 132 1.47 -3.35 -0.66
N LEU A 133 1.57 -3.51 0.65
CA LEU A 133 0.47 -3.86 1.54
C LEU A 133 0.28 -2.74 2.56
N VAL A 134 -0.91 -2.17 2.62
CA VAL A 134 -1.27 -1.08 3.53
C VAL A 134 -2.35 -1.58 4.48
N TYR A 135 -2.15 -1.36 5.77
CA TYR A 135 -3.04 -1.83 6.84
C TYR A 135 -3.66 -0.66 7.62
N GLY A 136 -4.81 -0.91 8.22
CA GLY A 136 -5.45 0.00 9.16
C GLY A 136 -5.82 1.36 8.57
N ALA A 137 -6.01 1.44 7.25
CA ALA A 137 -6.33 2.66 6.57
C ALA A 137 -7.77 3.12 6.83
N THR A 138 -7.95 4.41 7.06
CA THR A 138 -9.26 5.06 7.17
C THR A 138 -9.27 6.28 6.26
N ALA A 139 -10.22 6.35 5.33
CA ALA A 139 -10.32 7.45 4.40
C ALA A 139 -10.75 8.74 5.11
N SER A 140 -10.10 9.85 4.78
CA SER A 140 -10.52 11.20 5.19
C SER A 140 -11.59 11.73 4.23
N PRO A 141 -12.45 12.68 4.67
CA PRO A 141 -13.33 13.40 3.75
C PRO A 141 -12.52 14.05 2.64
N SER A 142 -12.88 13.78 1.39
CA SER A 142 -12.19 14.31 0.20
C SER A 142 -13.12 15.16 -0.64
N SER A 143 -12.58 16.18 -1.31
CA SER A 143 -13.34 16.96 -2.30
C SER A 143 -13.50 16.13 -3.58
N LYS A 144 -14.69 16.21 -4.17
CA LYS A 144 -15.00 15.61 -5.48
C LYS A 144 -15.46 16.74 -6.40
N ASP A 145 -14.69 17.02 -7.45
CA ASP A 145 -14.98 18.09 -8.39
C ASP A 145 -15.73 17.56 -9.61
N TYR A 146 -16.95 18.03 -9.81
CA TYR A 146 -17.77 17.69 -10.97
C TYR A 146 -17.74 18.85 -11.96
N LYS A 147 -17.28 18.59 -13.19
CA LYS A 147 -17.12 19.58 -14.25
C LYS A 147 -18.04 19.27 -15.42
N THR A 148 -18.45 20.32 -16.14
CA THR A 148 -19.18 20.18 -17.41
C THR A 148 -18.26 19.61 -18.48
N THR A 149 -18.76 18.69 -19.30
CA THR A 149 -18.08 18.19 -20.48
C THR A 149 -17.91 19.30 -21.53
N ASN A 150 -16.74 19.40 -22.11
CA ASN A 150 -16.41 20.32 -23.21
C ASN A 150 -16.02 19.53 -24.49
N ASN A 151 -15.40 20.19 -25.45
CA ASN A 151 -14.96 19.57 -26.71
C ASN A 151 -13.80 18.55 -26.51
N ASP A 152 -13.07 18.69 -25.39
CA ASP A 152 -12.00 17.77 -24.99
C ASP A 152 -12.43 17.09 -23.68
N PRO A 153 -13.20 15.99 -23.75
CA PRO A 153 -13.75 15.33 -22.57
C PRO A 153 -12.62 14.68 -21.76
N GLU A 154 -12.53 15.08 -20.49
CA GLU A 154 -11.62 14.50 -19.52
C GLU A 154 -12.41 13.65 -18.50
N ALA A 155 -11.87 12.50 -18.14
CA ALA A 155 -12.43 11.71 -17.04
C ALA A 155 -12.22 12.44 -15.70
N ILE A 156 -13.21 12.34 -14.82
CA ILE A 156 -13.07 12.85 -13.45
C ILE A 156 -12.11 11.92 -12.71
N GLU A 157 -11.01 12.47 -12.20
CA GLU A 157 -10.12 11.76 -11.31
C GLU A 157 -10.55 12.01 -9.85
N LEU A 158 -10.79 10.95 -9.13
CA LEU A 158 -11.14 10.97 -7.72
C LEU A 158 -9.88 10.82 -6.89
N SER A 159 -9.83 11.47 -5.72
CA SER A 159 -8.68 11.42 -4.82
C SER A 159 -9.16 11.29 -3.37
N TRP A 160 -8.54 10.40 -2.62
CA TRP A 160 -8.83 10.17 -1.20
C TRP A 160 -7.53 10.10 -0.40
N GLU A 161 -7.46 10.86 0.66
CA GLU A 161 -6.43 10.72 1.68
C GLU A 161 -6.84 9.63 2.67
N ALA A 162 -5.95 8.71 2.98
CA ALA A 162 -6.12 7.67 3.97
C ALA A 162 -5.05 7.77 5.05
N LYS A 163 -5.47 7.80 6.31
CA LYS A 163 -4.60 7.72 7.48
C LYS A 163 -4.61 6.31 8.02
N CYS A 164 -3.44 5.82 8.41
CA CYS A 164 -3.27 4.43 8.78
C CYS A 164 -2.97 4.25 10.26
N VAL A 165 -3.61 3.28 10.87
CA VAL A 165 -3.26 2.79 12.21
C VAL A 165 -2.38 1.55 12.03
N PRO A 166 -1.14 1.57 12.54
CA PRO A 166 -0.21 0.46 12.34
C PRO A 166 -0.67 -0.80 13.07
N VAL A 167 -0.33 -1.95 12.49
CA VAL A 167 -0.58 -3.29 13.04
C VAL A 167 0.68 -3.87 13.65
N GLU A 168 0.53 -4.68 14.69
CA GLU A 168 1.65 -5.34 15.36
C GLU A 168 2.35 -6.36 14.45
N VAL A 169 3.68 -6.39 14.52
CA VAL A 169 4.52 -7.34 13.79
C VAL A 169 5.36 -8.11 14.80
N GLU A 170 5.08 -9.39 14.94
CA GLU A 170 5.78 -10.26 15.89
C GLU A 170 7.29 -10.29 15.63
N GLY A 171 8.06 -9.98 16.68
CA GLY A 171 9.52 -9.92 16.63
C GLY A 171 10.09 -8.59 16.17
N MET A 172 9.27 -7.60 15.80
CA MET A 172 9.69 -6.25 15.51
C MET A 172 9.51 -5.32 16.72
N LYS A 173 10.29 -4.24 16.76
CA LYS A 173 10.24 -3.27 17.88
C LYS A 173 9.07 -2.30 17.80
N LYS A 174 8.53 -2.09 16.60
CA LYS A 174 7.43 -1.16 16.34
C LYS A 174 6.41 -1.80 15.41
N PRO A 175 5.14 -1.45 15.56
CA PRO A 175 4.11 -1.83 14.61
C PRO A 175 4.34 -1.13 13.26
N THR A 176 3.70 -1.62 12.20
CA THR A 176 3.78 -1.04 10.85
C THR A 176 2.41 -0.91 10.21
N ALA A 177 2.24 0.11 9.39
CA ALA A 177 1.08 0.27 8.53
C ALA A 177 1.36 -0.06 7.06
N HIS A 178 2.64 -0.25 6.69
CA HIS A 178 3.03 -0.49 5.31
C HIS A 178 4.12 -1.56 5.24
N ILE A 179 3.92 -2.55 4.37
CA ILE A 179 4.89 -3.62 4.09
C ILE A 179 5.11 -3.67 2.58
N THR A 180 6.36 -3.84 2.16
CA THR A 180 6.74 -4.00 0.76
C THR A 180 7.39 -5.36 0.53
N ILE A 181 7.06 -6.00 -0.58
CA ILE A 181 7.62 -7.29 -1.00
C ILE A 181 8.22 -7.14 -2.39
N ASP A 182 9.52 -7.25 -2.49
CA ASP A 182 10.28 -7.14 -3.75
C ASP A 182 10.38 -8.52 -4.42
N SER A 183 9.72 -8.69 -5.56
CA SER A 183 9.67 -9.96 -6.30
C SER A 183 11.05 -10.46 -6.72
N THR A 184 12.00 -9.55 -6.95
CA THR A 184 13.37 -9.92 -7.36
C THR A 184 14.20 -10.53 -6.23
N LYS A 185 13.72 -10.46 -4.98
CA LYS A 185 14.42 -10.95 -3.78
C LYS A 185 13.72 -12.13 -3.12
N CYS A 186 12.50 -12.44 -3.52
CA CYS A 186 11.70 -13.53 -2.97
C CYS A 186 11.73 -14.77 -3.87
N LYS A 187 11.41 -15.93 -3.31
CA LYS A 187 11.28 -17.15 -4.09
C LYS A 187 9.94 -17.15 -4.84
N PRO A 188 9.90 -17.65 -6.08
CA PRO A 188 8.67 -17.68 -6.87
C PRO A 188 7.50 -18.41 -6.18
N GLU A 189 7.78 -19.47 -5.43
CA GLU A 189 6.77 -20.25 -4.70
C GLU A 189 6.14 -19.46 -3.54
N GLU A 190 6.93 -18.63 -2.85
CA GLU A 190 6.47 -17.76 -1.77
C GLU A 190 5.64 -16.61 -2.33
N LEU A 191 6.10 -15.99 -3.42
CA LEU A 191 5.35 -14.97 -4.14
C LEU A 191 4.00 -15.49 -4.63
N LYS A 192 3.99 -16.70 -5.22
CA LYS A 192 2.75 -17.31 -5.68
C LYS A 192 1.75 -17.52 -4.54
N LYS A 193 2.20 -18.00 -3.37
CA LYS A 193 1.33 -18.13 -2.19
C LYS A 193 0.76 -16.80 -1.72
N LEU A 194 1.59 -15.74 -1.75
CA LEU A 194 1.15 -14.39 -1.42
C LEU A 194 0.11 -13.88 -2.43
N GLU A 195 0.37 -14.06 -3.73
CA GLU A 195 -0.56 -13.66 -4.78
C GLU A 195 -1.87 -14.45 -4.73
N ASP A 196 -1.81 -15.75 -4.44
CA ASP A 196 -3.00 -16.58 -4.24
C ASP A 196 -3.83 -16.09 -3.03
N ALA A 197 -3.20 -15.59 -1.98
CA ALA A 197 -3.89 -14.97 -0.84
C ALA A 197 -4.50 -13.60 -1.23
N LEU A 198 -3.73 -12.73 -1.87
CA LEU A 198 -4.15 -11.36 -2.22
C LEU A 198 -5.25 -11.34 -3.29
N TYR A 199 -5.12 -12.16 -4.31
CA TYR A 199 -6.01 -12.12 -5.49
C TYR A 199 -7.04 -13.25 -5.52
N GLY A 200 -6.91 -14.20 -4.60
CA GLY A 200 -7.76 -15.38 -4.54
C GLY A 200 -7.42 -16.44 -5.60
N THR A 201 -8.09 -17.57 -5.50
CA THR A 201 -8.04 -18.69 -6.46
C THR A 201 -9.45 -19.12 -6.80
N GLU A 202 -9.62 -20.14 -7.63
CA GLU A 202 -10.96 -20.71 -7.92
C GLU A 202 -11.69 -21.22 -6.65
N SER A 203 -10.95 -21.50 -5.58
CA SER A 203 -11.48 -22.10 -4.35
C SER A 203 -11.27 -21.27 -3.10
N THR A 204 -10.55 -20.15 -3.18
CA THR A 204 -10.17 -19.33 -2.02
C THR A 204 -10.50 -17.86 -2.29
N GLU A 205 -11.24 -17.24 -1.37
CA GLU A 205 -11.53 -15.80 -1.43
C GLU A 205 -10.23 -14.98 -1.29
N PRO A 206 -10.10 -13.86 -2.03
CA PRO A 206 -8.99 -12.94 -1.85
C PRO A 206 -9.03 -12.28 -0.47
N HIS A 207 -7.90 -12.23 0.22
CA HIS A 207 -7.78 -11.60 1.52
C HIS A 207 -6.42 -10.93 1.68
N LEU A 208 -6.33 -9.92 2.57
CA LEU A 208 -5.06 -9.30 2.90
C LEU A 208 -4.43 -10.02 4.09
N PRO A 209 -3.33 -10.77 3.88
CA PRO A 209 -2.67 -11.50 4.96
C PRO A 209 -2.10 -10.53 6.01
N LEU A 210 -2.32 -10.81 7.29
CA LEU A 210 -1.71 -10.07 8.39
C LEU A 210 -0.20 -10.40 8.50
N PRO A 211 0.61 -9.57 9.19
CA PRO A 211 2.06 -9.79 9.31
C PRO A 211 2.47 -11.18 9.83
N ALA A 212 1.68 -11.80 10.70
CA ALA A 212 1.92 -13.15 11.19
C ALA A 212 1.78 -14.21 10.08
N GLU A 213 0.80 -14.05 9.21
CA GLU A 213 0.60 -14.92 8.04
C GLU A 213 1.69 -14.71 7.01
N LEU A 214 2.08 -13.46 6.73
CA LEU A 214 3.23 -13.15 5.86
C LEU A 214 4.50 -13.85 6.36
N LYS A 215 4.77 -13.80 7.67
CA LYS A 215 5.90 -14.50 8.26
C LYS A 215 5.84 -16.01 7.97
N THR A 216 4.66 -16.62 8.00
CA THR A 216 4.47 -18.02 7.67
C THR A 216 4.70 -18.30 6.19
N ILE A 217 4.21 -17.44 5.29
CA ILE A 217 4.40 -17.57 3.85
C ILE A 217 5.90 -17.53 3.49
N PHE A 218 6.64 -16.57 4.02
CA PHE A 218 8.05 -16.32 3.68
C PHE A 218 9.06 -17.05 4.60
N THR A 219 8.65 -17.63 5.72
CA THR A 219 9.54 -18.38 6.62
C THR A 219 9.55 -19.88 6.31
N SER A 220 8.71 -20.36 5.41
CA SER A 220 8.57 -21.79 5.09
C SER A 220 9.81 -22.39 4.39
N VAL A 221 11.00 -21.76 4.53
CA VAL A 221 12.28 -22.34 4.03
C VAL A 221 13.43 -22.01 4.95
N ALA A 222 13.59 -22.85 5.95
CA ALA A 222 14.89 -23.18 6.51
C ALA A 222 14.85 -24.68 6.85
N VAL A 223 15.08 -25.51 5.86
CA VAL A 223 15.57 -26.89 6.02
C VAL A 223 16.71 -27.07 5.06
#